data_13dfa87942325546de44046c0bf55953
#
_entry.id   13dfa87942325546de44046c0bf55953
#
_cell.length_a   1.000
_cell.length_b   1.000
_cell.length_c   1.000
_cell.angle_alpha   90.00
_cell.angle_beta   90.00
_cell.angle_gamma   90.00
#
_symmetry.space_group_name_H-M   'P 1'
#
loop_
_entity.id
_entity.type
_entity.pdbx_description
1 polymer ?
#
loop_
_entity_poly.entity_id
_entity_poly.type
_entity_poly.pdbx_seq_one_letter_code
_entity_poly.pdbx_strand_id
1 'polypeptide(L)'
;MAIQKNITIDGIEVPFKASAAVPRLYRLKFRRDIYKDFAALKTEVTEGDENKSEIGIESLEVFENIAYIMAKHADSNVPDNPDDFLEQFNTFSIYEILPQLIELWGLNTATQVESKKNITRLTARWQLRFFS
;
A
#
# COMPACT_ATOMS: atom_id res chain seq x y z
N MET A 1 -14.95 3.63 2.03
CA MET A 1 -15.14 3.18 0.63
C MET A 1 -13.96 2.33 0.18
N ALA A 2 -14.24 1.23 -0.49
CA ALA A 2 -13.18 0.38 -1.04
C ALA A 2 -12.81 0.84 -2.45
N ILE A 3 -11.52 0.88 -2.74
CA ILE A 3 -11.02 1.23 -4.06
C ILE A 3 -10.25 0.03 -4.60
N GLN A 4 -10.60 -0.42 -5.78
CA GLN A 4 -9.93 -1.54 -6.42
C GLN A 4 -9.35 -1.12 -7.76
N LYS A 5 -8.15 -1.60 -8.05
CA LYS A 5 -7.46 -1.31 -9.31
C LYS A 5 -6.71 -2.55 -9.76
N ASN A 6 -6.78 -2.83 -11.06
CA ASN A 6 -5.98 -3.89 -11.66
C ASN A 6 -4.64 -3.31 -12.11
N ILE A 7 -3.57 -3.95 -11.70
CA ILE A 7 -2.21 -3.54 -12.08
C ILE A 7 -1.53 -4.72 -12.78
N THR A 8 -0.92 -4.45 -13.91
CA THR A 8 -0.25 -5.50 -14.68
C THR A 8 1.16 -5.71 -14.15
N ILE A 9 1.47 -6.96 -13.79
CA ILE A 9 2.79 -7.37 -13.32
C ILE A 9 3.21 -8.53 -14.19
N ASP A 10 4.31 -8.39 -14.96
CA ASP A 10 4.80 -9.44 -15.86
C ASP A 10 3.76 -9.92 -16.86
N GLY A 11 2.92 -9.01 -17.35
CA GLY A 11 1.85 -9.39 -18.26
C GLY A 11 0.66 -10.04 -17.59
N ILE A 12 0.70 -10.22 -16.26
CA ILE A 12 -0.40 -10.77 -15.47
C ILE A 12 -1.15 -9.61 -14.83
N GLU A 13 -2.46 -9.56 -15.04
CA GLU A 13 -3.30 -8.54 -14.44
C GLU A 13 -3.68 -8.96 -13.02
N VAL A 14 -3.26 -8.19 -12.03
CA VAL A 14 -3.49 -8.49 -10.61
C VAL A 14 -4.38 -7.42 -10.01
N PRO A 15 -5.54 -7.79 -9.42
CA PRO A 15 -6.36 -6.81 -8.73
C PRO A 15 -5.81 -6.51 -7.34
N PHE A 16 -5.83 -5.24 -6.97
CA PHE A 16 -5.46 -4.78 -5.63
C PHE A 16 -6.61 -3.98 -5.05
N LYS A 17 -6.92 -4.19 -3.79
CA LYS A 17 -8.02 -3.52 -3.13
C LYS A 17 -7.56 -2.80 -1.86
N ALA A 18 -7.89 -1.52 -1.77
CA ALA A 18 -7.64 -0.70 -0.59
C ALA A 18 -8.98 -0.41 0.09
N SER A 19 -9.12 -0.80 1.34
CA SER A 19 -10.33 -0.57 2.13
C SER A 19 -10.00 -0.50 3.60
N ALA A 20 -10.98 -0.17 4.42
CA ALA A 20 -10.81 -0.12 5.88
C ALA A 20 -10.44 -1.49 6.47
N ALA A 21 -10.69 -2.58 5.75
CA ALA A 21 -10.34 -3.91 6.21
C ALA A 21 -8.83 -4.21 6.10
N VAL A 22 -8.13 -3.53 5.19
CA VAL A 22 -6.71 -3.80 4.95
C VAL A 22 -5.84 -3.62 6.19
N PRO A 23 -5.98 -2.55 6.98
CA PRO A 23 -5.19 -2.42 8.21
C PRO A 23 -5.39 -3.57 9.19
N ARG A 24 -6.62 -4.04 9.32
CA ARG A 24 -6.92 -5.18 10.20
C ARG A 24 -6.28 -6.46 9.67
N LEU A 25 -6.41 -6.72 8.37
CA LEU A 25 -5.84 -7.92 7.75
C LEU A 25 -4.32 -7.92 7.88
N TYR A 26 -3.70 -6.77 7.67
CA TYR A 26 -2.26 -6.61 7.80
C TYR A 26 -1.81 -6.88 9.24
N ARG A 27 -2.49 -6.28 10.22
CA ARG A 27 -2.16 -6.48 11.63
C ARG A 27 -2.30 -7.93 12.07
N LEU A 28 -3.37 -8.60 11.62
CA LEU A 28 -3.62 -9.99 11.99
C LEU A 28 -2.59 -10.94 11.36
N LYS A 29 -2.18 -10.66 10.12
CA LYS A 29 -1.24 -11.51 9.40
C LYS A 29 0.21 -11.28 9.83
N PHE A 30 0.61 -10.01 9.92
CA PHE A 30 2.02 -9.65 10.13
C PHE A 30 2.32 -9.11 11.52
N ARG A 31 1.31 -8.87 12.34
CA ARG A 31 1.46 -8.30 13.69
C ARG A 31 2.16 -6.94 13.66
N ARG A 32 1.85 -6.14 12.66
CA ARG A 32 2.42 -4.81 12.47
C ARG A 32 1.33 -3.81 12.16
N ASP A 33 1.65 -2.53 12.35
CA ASP A 33 0.75 -1.41 12.05
C ASP A 33 1.04 -0.91 10.64
N ILE A 34 0.09 -1.10 9.73
CA ILE A 34 0.26 -0.72 8.33
C ILE A 34 0.47 0.79 8.17
N TYR A 35 -0.11 1.61 9.03
CA TYR A 35 0.05 3.06 8.92
C TYR A 35 1.48 3.50 9.20
N LYS A 36 2.11 2.91 10.19
CA LYS A 36 3.52 3.17 10.49
C LYS A 36 4.42 2.66 9.38
N ASP A 37 4.17 1.44 8.94
CA ASP A 37 4.96 0.81 7.90
C ASP A 37 4.83 1.57 6.58
N PHE A 38 3.63 1.95 6.22
CA PHE A 38 3.38 2.70 4.99
C PHE A 38 4.01 4.09 5.03
N ALA A 39 3.92 4.76 6.17
CA ALA A 39 4.53 6.10 6.33
C ALA A 39 6.05 6.03 6.15
N ALA A 40 6.68 5.02 6.75
CA ALA A 40 8.12 4.83 6.60
C ALA A 40 8.50 4.53 5.14
N LEU A 41 7.74 3.66 4.49
CA LEU A 41 7.95 3.33 3.09
C LEU A 41 7.81 4.55 2.20
N LYS A 42 6.74 5.33 2.40
CA LYS A 42 6.48 6.54 1.62
C LYS A 42 7.60 7.55 1.78
N THR A 43 8.07 7.76 3.01
CA THR A 43 9.18 8.67 3.27
C THR A 43 10.45 8.25 2.54
N GLU A 44 10.77 6.97 2.58
CA GLU A 44 11.96 6.46 1.92
C GLU A 44 11.88 6.60 0.40
N VAL A 45 10.70 6.39 -0.16
CA VAL A 45 10.50 6.49 -1.61
C VAL A 45 10.46 7.94 -2.10
N THR A 46 9.80 8.83 -1.35
CA THR A 46 9.57 10.22 -1.80
C THR A 46 10.61 11.21 -1.31
N GLU A 47 11.24 10.96 -0.15
CA GLU A 47 12.19 11.87 0.48
C GLU A 47 13.60 11.30 0.51
N GLY A 48 13.81 10.14 -0.07
CA GLY A 48 15.12 9.52 -0.13
C GLY A 48 16.09 10.40 -0.91
N ASP A 49 17.37 10.35 -0.48
CA ASP A 49 18.44 11.04 -1.17
C ASP A 49 18.51 10.56 -2.62
N GLU A 50 18.56 11.50 -3.56
CA GLU A 50 18.66 11.18 -4.98
C GLU A 50 19.89 10.33 -5.30
N ASN A 51 20.90 10.40 -4.47
CA ASN A 51 22.11 9.59 -4.61
C ASN A 51 21.95 8.18 -4.06
N LYS A 52 20.84 7.91 -3.37
CA LYS A 52 20.52 6.58 -2.87
C LYS A 52 19.41 6.02 -3.72
N SER A 53 19.77 5.18 -4.66
CA SER A 53 18.79 4.49 -5.48
C SER A 53 18.23 3.26 -4.78
N GLU A 54 18.72 2.96 -3.57
CA GLU A 54 18.34 1.73 -2.86
C GLU A 54 17.31 2.00 -1.77
N ILE A 55 16.27 1.18 -1.81
CA ILE A 55 15.28 1.11 -0.74
C ILE A 55 15.82 0.10 0.27
N GLY A 56 15.74 0.40 1.57
CA GLY A 56 16.21 -0.49 2.60
C GLY A 56 15.48 -1.83 2.62
N ILE A 57 16.13 -2.85 3.12
CA ILE A 57 15.58 -4.21 3.18
C ILE A 57 14.24 -4.23 3.91
N GLU A 58 14.14 -3.48 5.01
CA GLU A 58 12.93 -3.42 5.80
C GLU A 58 11.76 -2.83 5.00
N SER A 59 12.03 -1.79 4.22
CA SER A 59 11.01 -1.18 3.36
C SER A 59 10.60 -2.08 2.21
N LEU A 60 11.52 -2.86 1.66
CA LEU A 60 11.17 -3.84 0.64
C LEU A 60 10.21 -4.88 1.19
N GLU A 61 10.48 -5.40 2.38
CA GLU A 61 9.61 -6.37 3.02
C GLU A 61 8.23 -5.78 3.30
N VAL A 62 8.19 -4.56 3.81
CA VAL A 62 6.94 -3.84 4.06
C VAL A 62 6.12 -3.73 2.77
N PHE A 63 6.76 -3.31 1.67
CA PHE A 63 6.08 -3.18 0.39
C PHE A 63 5.52 -4.52 -0.08
N GLU A 64 6.31 -5.57 -0.01
CA GLU A 64 5.89 -6.91 -0.42
C GLU A 64 4.68 -7.38 0.37
N ASN A 65 4.69 -7.14 1.66
CA ASN A 65 3.59 -7.55 2.55
C ASN A 65 2.33 -6.74 2.29
N ILE A 66 2.46 -5.44 2.06
CA ILE A 66 1.31 -4.58 1.73
C ILE A 66 0.70 -5.00 0.39
N ALA A 67 1.54 -5.23 -0.62
CA ALA A 67 1.08 -5.67 -1.92
C ALA A 67 0.33 -7.01 -1.81
N TYR A 68 0.89 -7.94 -1.06
CA TYR A 68 0.26 -9.24 -0.84
C TYR A 68 -1.13 -9.10 -0.19
N ILE A 69 -1.23 -8.32 0.88
CA ILE A 69 -2.51 -8.15 1.60
C ILE A 69 -3.57 -7.53 0.70
N MET A 70 -3.18 -6.50 -0.07
CA MET A 70 -4.14 -5.84 -0.97
C MET A 70 -4.58 -6.76 -2.10
N ALA A 71 -3.68 -7.58 -2.63
CA ALA A 71 -4.01 -8.55 -3.66
C ALA A 71 -4.90 -9.67 -3.10
N LYS A 72 -4.56 -10.21 -1.94
CA LYS A 72 -5.34 -11.27 -1.30
C LYS A 72 -6.74 -10.78 -0.95
N HIS A 73 -6.85 -9.53 -0.51
CA HIS A 73 -8.15 -8.93 -0.19
C HIS A 73 -9.01 -8.76 -1.44
N ALA A 74 -8.40 -8.49 -2.59
CA ALA A 74 -9.11 -8.32 -3.85
C ALA A 74 -9.51 -9.67 -4.47
N ASP A 75 -8.70 -10.71 -4.27
CA ASP A 75 -8.89 -12.01 -4.92
C ASP A 75 -8.50 -13.14 -3.96
N SER A 76 -9.50 -13.89 -3.53
CA SER A 76 -9.30 -15.00 -2.59
C SER A 76 -8.43 -16.13 -3.16
N ASN A 77 -8.24 -16.18 -4.48
CA ASN A 77 -7.40 -17.18 -5.12
C ASN A 77 -5.91 -16.91 -4.99
N VAL A 78 -5.53 -15.71 -4.52
CA VAL A 78 -4.13 -15.40 -4.21
C VAL A 78 -3.65 -16.36 -3.13
N PRO A 79 -2.41 -16.88 -3.24
CA PRO A 79 -1.87 -17.81 -2.23
C PRO A 79 -1.98 -17.29 -0.80
N ASP A 80 -1.88 -18.17 0.17
CA ASP A 80 -2.08 -17.82 1.58
C ASP A 80 -0.86 -17.19 2.25
N ASN A 81 0.25 -17.06 1.53
CA ASN A 81 1.46 -16.43 2.06
C ASN A 81 2.16 -15.59 0.99
N PRO A 82 2.93 -14.59 1.42
CA PRO A 82 3.62 -13.70 0.47
C PRO A 82 4.63 -14.42 -0.43
N ASP A 83 5.31 -15.42 0.08
CA ASP A 83 6.35 -16.12 -0.69
C ASP A 83 5.76 -16.75 -1.94
N ASP A 84 4.65 -17.47 -1.79
CA ASP A 84 4.00 -18.12 -2.94
C ASP A 84 3.41 -17.09 -3.89
N PHE A 85 2.92 -15.97 -3.36
CA PHE A 85 2.41 -14.89 -4.20
C PHE A 85 3.52 -14.29 -5.06
N LEU A 86 4.68 -14.02 -4.45
CA LEU A 86 5.81 -13.39 -5.15
C LEU A 86 6.45 -14.32 -6.18
N GLU A 87 6.41 -15.63 -5.97
CA GLU A 87 7.00 -16.59 -6.91
C GLU A 87 6.38 -16.54 -8.30
N GLN A 88 5.20 -15.96 -8.44
CA GLN A 88 4.53 -15.86 -9.73
C GLN A 88 5.19 -14.84 -10.66
N PHE A 89 6.05 -13.97 -10.13
CA PHE A 89 6.58 -12.83 -10.87
C PHE A 89 8.09 -12.89 -11.00
N ASN A 90 8.63 -12.19 -12.01
CA ASN A 90 10.06 -12.03 -12.15
C ASN A 90 10.64 -11.18 -11.01
N THR A 91 11.91 -11.35 -10.74
CA THR A 91 12.60 -10.78 -9.57
C THR A 91 12.29 -9.30 -9.32
N PHE A 92 12.24 -8.48 -10.36
CA PHE A 92 12.07 -7.04 -10.18
C PHE A 92 10.68 -6.52 -10.53
N SER A 93 9.84 -7.35 -11.13
CA SER A 93 8.54 -6.88 -11.65
C SER A 93 7.61 -6.36 -10.58
N ILE A 94 7.60 -6.99 -9.40
CA ILE A 94 6.73 -6.57 -8.31
C ILE A 94 7.09 -5.16 -7.82
N TYR A 95 8.38 -4.80 -7.86
CA TYR A 95 8.82 -3.49 -7.36
C TYR A 95 8.46 -2.35 -8.32
N GLU A 96 8.25 -2.65 -9.58
CA GLU A 96 7.87 -1.64 -10.56
C GLU A 96 6.50 -1.03 -10.28
N ILE A 97 5.64 -1.75 -9.57
CA ILE A 97 4.30 -1.27 -9.26
C ILE A 97 4.24 -0.43 -7.99
N LEU A 98 5.35 -0.25 -7.27
CA LEU A 98 5.38 0.48 -6.02
C LEU A 98 4.73 1.86 -6.10
N PRO A 99 5.04 2.72 -7.09
CA PRO A 99 4.38 4.02 -7.19
C PRO A 99 2.86 3.90 -7.37
N GLN A 100 2.40 2.93 -8.14
CA GLN A 100 0.97 2.72 -8.36
C GLN A 100 0.27 2.27 -7.10
N LEU A 101 0.92 1.44 -6.29
CA LEU A 101 0.36 0.95 -5.03
C LEU A 101 0.26 2.06 -4.00
N ILE A 102 1.30 2.90 -3.92
CA ILE A 102 1.29 4.08 -3.04
C ILE A 102 0.16 5.01 -3.43
N GLU A 103 -0.03 5.25 -4.73
CA GLU A 103 -1.10 6.09 -5.23
C GLU A 103 -2.47 5.52 -4.88
N LEU A 104 -2.65 4.22 -5.06
CA LEU A 104 -3.92 3.55 -4.76
C LEU A 104 -4.28 3.71 -3.28
N TRP A 105 -3.33 3.49 -2.39
CA TRP A 105 -3.55 3.66 -0.96
C TRP A 105 -3.82 5.12 -0.61
N GLY A 106 -3.07 6.02 -1.25
CA GLY A 106 -3.25 7.46 -1.05
C GLY A 106 -4.62 7.95 -1.47
N LEU A 107 -5.14 7.46 -2.59
CA LEU A 107 -6.49 7.81 -3.06
C LEU A 107 -7.55 7.37 -2.04
N ASN A 108 -7.43 6.17 -1.48
CA ASN A 108 -8.35 5.69 -0.47
C ASN A 108 -8.33 6.59 0.77
N THR A 109 -7.14 6.97 1.22
CA THR A 109 -6.96 7.85 2.37
C THR A 109 -7.51 9.23 2.08
N ALA A 110 -7.21 9.79 0.90
CA ALA A 110 -7.69 11.10 0.49
C ALA A 110 -9.21 11.16 0.44
N THR A 111 -9.85 10.11 -0.08
CA THR A 111 -11.32 10.02 -0.14
C THR A 111 -11.92 10.08 1.25
N GLN A 112 -11.34 9.36 2.20
CA GLN A 112 -11.82 9.37 3.58
C GLN A 112 -11.66 10.76 4.22
N VAL A 113 -10.52 11.40 3.97
CA VAL A 113 -10.24 12.73 4.51
C VAL A 113 -11.22 13.75 3.94
N GLU A 114 -11.48 13.72 2.66
CA GLU A 114 -12.42 14.64 2.03
C GLU A 114 -13.83 14.49 2.56
N SER A 115 -14.28 13.26 2.76
CA SER A 115 -15.60 13.00 3.33
C SER A 115 -15.73 13.63 4.70
N LYS A 116 -14.70 13.52 5.53
CA LYS A 116 -14.70 14.12 6.87
C LYS A 116 -14.57 15.63 6.81
N LYS A 117 -13.78 16.15 5.87
CA LYS A 117 -13.58 17.58 5.69
C LYS A 117 -14.89 18.30 5.41
N ASN A 118 -15.78 17.68 4.66
CA ASN A 118 -17.07 18.25 4.36
C ASN A 118 -18.01 18.31 5.56
N ILE A 119 -17.65 17.62 6.64
CA ILE A 119 -18.47 17.54 7.85
C ILE A 119 -18.01 18.55 8.90
N THR A 120 -16.71 18.68 9.13
CA THR A 120 -16.19 19.56 10.20
C THR A 120 -14.87 20.21 9.84
N ARG A 121 -14.60 21.40 10.45
CA ARG A 121 -13.33 22.09 10.28
C ARG A 121 -12.19 21.40 10.99
N LEU A 122 -12.51 20.59 11.98
CA LEU A 122 -11.51 19.80 12.70
C LEU A 122 -10.81 18.86 11.75
N THR A 123 -11.53 18.39 10.77
CA THR A 123 -11.01 17.47 9.77
C THR A 123 -9.95 18.15 8.90
N ALA A 124 -10.11 19.43 8.61
CA ALA A 124 -9.10 20.18 7.87
C ALA A 124 -7.78 20.22 8.64
N ARG A 125 -7.85 20.41 9.96
CA ARG A 125 -6.67 20.40 10.82
C ARG A 125 -6.01 19.02 10.84
N TRP A 126 -6.83 17.98 10.90
CA TRP A 126 -6.37 16.61 10.86
C TRP A 126 -5.68 16.31 9.53
N GLN A 127 -6.24 16.81 8.45
CA GLN A 127 -5.69 16.66 7.12
C GLN A 127 -4.29 17.27 7.01
N LEU A 128 -4.11 18.49 7.54
CA LEU A 128 -2.82 19.15 7.55
C LEU A 128 -1.79 18.34 8.35
N ARG A 129 -2.20 17.73 9.44
CA ARG A 129 -1.32 16.93 10.28
C ARG A 129 -0.82 15.69 9.57
N PHE A 130 -1.65 15.09 8.74
CA PHE A 130 -1.31 13.84 8.05
C PHE A 130 -0.65 14.05 6.69
N PHE A 131 -0.93 15.15 6.02
CA PHE A 131 -0.52 15.35 4.64
C PHE A 131 0.40 16.55 4.40
N SER A 132 0.77 17.23 5.44
CA SER A 132 1.73 18.34 5.31
C SER A 132 3.16 17.87 5.55
#